data_00582e4c30dfebf9e62a45786924762b
#
_entry.id   00582e4c30dfebf9e62a45786924762b
#
_cell.length_a   1.000
_cell.length_b   1.000
_cell.length_c   1.000
_cell.angle_alpha   90.00
_cell.angle_beta   90.00
_cell.angle_gamma   90.00
#
_symmetry.space_group_name_H-M   'P 1'
#
loop_
_entity.id
_entity.type
_entity.pdbx_description
1 polymer ?
#
loop_
_entity_poly.entity_id
_entity_poly.type
_entity_poly.pdbx_seq_one_letter_code
_entity_poly.pdbx_strand_id
1 'polypeptide(L)'
;MKENLLKLSTIVRAAVVGACASLVLAACTPGDKAAQSGTDGNSEVTIGLTYIPNIQFSPVYVADAQGTYTDNGIVPTIRHHGSHEGFFTALLAGEEDVVIASGDEAAVAASQ
;
A
#
# COMPACT_ATOMS: atom_id res chain seq x y z
N MET A 1 16.62 59.91 0.28
CA MET A 1 17.41 58.69 0.00
C MET A 1 17.32 57.64 1.14
N LYS A 2 17.19 58.01 2.39
CA LYS A 2 17.11 57.03 3.53
C LYS A 2 15.75 56.33 3.64
N GLU A 3 14.64 56.94 3.23
CA GLU A 3 13.31 56.33 3.31
C GLU A 3 13.09 55.14 2.35
N ASN A 4 13.70 55.19 1.18
CA ASN A 4 13.58 54.11 0.20
C ASN A 4 14.36 52.86 0.59
N LEU A 5 15.45 52.99 1.35
CA LEU A 5 16.21 51.82 1.86
C LEU A 5 15.45 51.09 2.96
N LEU A 6 14.71 51.81 3.82
CA LEU A 6 13.89 51.20 4.88
C LEU A 6 12.70 50.41 4.32
N LYS A 7 12.04 50.94 3.28
CA LYS A 7 10.94 50.24 2.62
C LYS A 7 11.37 48.98 1.86
N LEU A 8 12.56 49.05 1.24
CA LEU A 8 13.11 47.91 0.52
C LEU A 8 13.51 46.76 1.51
N SER A 9 14.05 47.11 2.66
CA SER A 9 14.40 46.17 3.72
C SER A 9 13.17 45.44 4.30
N THR A 10 12.04 46.14 4.43
CA THR A 10 10.79 45.54 4.96
C THR A 10 10.16 44.60 3.96
N ILE A 11 10.17 44.93 2.67
CA ILE A 11 9.65 44.08 1.60
C ILE A 11 10.47 42.79 1.44
N VAL A 12 11.78 42.89 1.51
CA VAL A 12 12.69 41.72 1.42
C VAL A 12 12.50 40.79 2.62
N ARG A 13 12.32 41.34 3.85
CA ARG A 13 12.03 40.53 5.04
C ARG A 13 10.68 39.82 5.00
N ALA A 14 9.65 40.45 4.44
CA ALA A 14 8.34 39.83 4.28
C ALA A 14 8.36 38.69 3.24
N ALA A 15 9.13 38.82 2.17
CA ALA A 15 9.28 37.81 1.13
C ALA A 15 10.04 36.55 1.61
N VAL A 16 11.02 36.71 2.49
CA VAL A 16 11.81 35.60 3.04
C VAL A 16 11.02 34.77 4.05
N VAL A 17 10.15 35.40 4.86
CA VAL A 17 9.32 34.68 5.84
C VAL A 17 8.19 33.89 5.14
N GLY A 18 7.67 34.39 4.02
CA GLY A 18 6.63 33.68 3.23
C GLY A 18 7.14 32.45 2.49
N ALA A 19 8.41 32.42 2.06
CA ALA A 19 9.01 31.32 1.34
C ALA A 19 9.40 30.13 2.23
N CYS A 20 9.64 30.34 3.52
CA CYS A 20 9.98 29.27 4.46
C CYS A 20 8.76 28.52 5.02
N ALA A 21 7.55 29.10 4.97
CA ALA A 21 6.35 28.47 5.52
C ALA A 21 5.75 27.38 4.60
N SER A 22 6.10 27.36 3.32
CA SER A 22 5.56 26.41 2.35
C SER A 22 6.39 25.13 2.17
N LEU A 23 7.55 25.01 2.79
CA LEU A 23 8.42 23.82 2.67
C LEU A 23 8.30 22.79 3.81
N VAL A 24 7.48 23.04 4.83
CA VAL A 24 7.42 22.17 6.03
C VAL A 24 6.29 21.14 5.99
N LEU A 25 5.41 21.15 4.98
CA LEU A 25 4.28 20.18 4.88
C LEU A 25 4.57 18.93 4.04
N ALA A 26 5.77 18.75 3.51
CA ALA A 26 6.11 17.61 2.65
C ALA A 26 6.94 16.50 3.34
N ALA A 27 7.16 16.55 4.66
CA ALA A 27 8.12 15.67 5.33
C ALA A 27 7.55 14.74 6.41
N CYS A 28 6.25 14.41 6.37
CA CYS A 28 5.68 13.37 7.24
C CYS A 28 4.69 12.51 6.47
N THR A 29 5.17 11.68 5.57
CA THR A 29 4.49 10.43 5.23
C THR A 29 5.37 9.31 5.78
N PRO A 30 5.02 8.68 6.93
CA PRO A 30 5.50 7.36 7.23
C PRO A 30 5.01 6.48 6.09
N GLY A 31 5.88 5.56 5.62
CA GLY A 31 5.65 4.75 4.43
C GLY A 31 4.36 3.94 4.44
N ASP A 32 3.24 4.60 4.19
CA ASP A 32 2.08 3.96 3.63
C ASP A 32 2.42 3.67 2.18
N LYS A 33 2.69 2.40 1.88
CA LYS A 33 2.38 1.90 0.55
C LYS A 33 0.86 2.09 0.41
N ALA A 34 0.45 3.29 -0.02
CA ALA A 34 -0.88 3.50 -0.50
C ALA A 34 -1.13 2.41 -1.55
N ALA A 35 -2.13 1.56 -1.31
CA ALA A 35 -2.65 0.69 -2.34
C ALA A 35 -2.72 1.54 -3.60
N GLN A 36 -1.97 1.17 -4.64
CA GLN A 36 -2.00 1.86 -5.91
C GLN A 36 -3.39 1.60 -6.46
N SER A 37 -4.28 2.55 -6.17
CA SER A 37 -5.55 2.64 -6.88
C SER A 37 -5.19 2.86 -8.33
N GLY A 38 -5.39 1.83 -9.14
CA GLY A 38 -5.21 1.93 -10.58
C GLY A 38 -6.00 3.13 -11.09
N THR A 39 -5.55 3.73 -12.15
CA THR A 39 -6.11 4.96 -12.76
C THR A 39 -7.60 4.79 -13.13
N ASP A 40 -8.14 3.58 -13.09
CA ASP A 40 -9.52 3.20 -13.45
C ASP A 40 -10.43 2.89 -12.24
N GLY A 41 -10.03 3.24 -11.02
CA GLY A 41 -10.81 2.99 -9.81
C GLY A 41 -10.71 1.55 -9.28
N ASN A 42 -9.95 0.67 -9.91
CA ASN A 42 -9.71 -0.69 -9.46
C ASN A 42 -8.45 -0.76 -8.58
N SER A 43 -8.53 -1.57 -7.53
CA SER A 43 -7.40 -1.84 -6.63
C SER A 43 -6.71 -3.14 -7.03
N GLU A 44 -5.39 -3.09 -7.25
CA GLU A 44 -4.59 -4.31 -7.40
C GLU A 44 -4.41 -4.96 -6.04
N VAL A 45 -4.70 -6.27 -5.93
CA VAL A 45 -4.57 -7.03 -4.68
C VAL A 45 -3.85 -8.33 -4.95
N THR A 46 -2.74 -8.55 -4.26
CA THR A 46 -2.00 -9.82 -4.31
C THR A 46 -2.52 -10.76 -3.23
N ILE A 47 -3.05 -11.90 -3.64
CA ILE A 47 -3.62 -12.93 -2.77
C ILE A 47 -2.65 -14.11 -2.71
N GLY A 48 -2.00 -14.30 -1.58
CA GLY A 48 -1.14 -15.45 -1.30
C GLY A 48 -1.95 -16.67 -0.88
N LEU A 49 -1.69 -17.79 -1.49
CA LEU A 49 -2.24 -19.09 -1.13
C LEU A 49 -1.12 -19.94 -0.53
N THR A 50 -1.31 -20.42 0.69
CA THR A 50 -0.24 -21.01 1.53
C THR A 50 0.31 -22.34 1.05
N TYR A 51 -0.16 -22.83 -0.09
CA TYR A 51 0.30 -24.08 -0.68
C TYR A 51 0.26 -24.06 -2.22
N ILE A 52 0.81 -25.10 -2.84
CA ILE A 52 0.68 -25.33 -4.28
C ILE A 52 -0.81 -25.39 -4.70
N PRO A 53 -1.14 -25.23 -6.00
CA PRO A 53 -2.51 -25.33 -6.47
C PRO A 53 -3.23 -26.55 -5.92
N ASN A 54 -4.32 -26.34 -5.20
CA ASN A 54 -5.06 -27.38 -4.49
C ASN A 54 -6.55 -27.05 -4.44
N ILE A 55 -7.38 -28.09 -4.30
CA ILE A 55 -8.84 -27.97 -4.25
C ILE A 55 -9.33 -27.13 -3.05
N GLN A 56 -8.57 -27.06 -1.97
CA GLN A 56 -8.90 -26.23 -0.80
C GLN A 56 -9.04 -24.76 -1.15
N PHE A 57 -8.37 -24.28 -2.20
CA PHE A 57 -8.45 -22.90 -2.68
C PHE A 57 -9.52 -22.69 -3.75
N SER A 58 -10.39 -23.68 -3.99
CA SER A 58 -11.46 -23.57 -4.99
C SER A 58 -12.33 -22.32 -4.84
N PRO A 59 -12.67 -21.81 -3.65
CA PRO A 59 -13.44 -20.56 -3.54
C PRO A 59 -12.74 -19.37 -4.18
N VAL A 60 -11.40 -19.29 -4.07
CA VAL A 60 -10.59 -18.22 -4.68
C VAL A 60 -10.63 -18.33 -6.20
N TYR A 61 -10.42 -19.55 -6.73
CA TYR A 61 -10.42 -19.79 -8.17
C TYR A 61 -11.79 -19.56 -8.80
N VAL A 62 -12.85 -19.96 -8.11
CA VAL A 62 -14.23 -19.75 -8.59
C VAL A 62 -14.55 -18.26 -8.60
N ALA A 63 -14.20 -17.52 -7.56
CA ALA A 63 -14.42 -16.08 -7.49
C ALA A 63 -13.69 -15.34 -8.62
N ASP A 64 -12.44 -15.74 -8.91
CA ASP A 64 -11.65 -15.18 -9.99
C ASP A 64 -12.27 -15.52 -11.37
N ALA A 65 -12.56 -16.80 -11.62
CA ALA A 65 -13.15 -17.25 -12.87
C ALA A 65 -14.54 -16.66 -13.15
N GLN A 66 -15.29 -16.31 -12.12
CA GLN A 66 -16.61 -15.69 -12.24
C GLN A 66 -16.56 -14.16 -12.34
N GLY A 67 -15.36 -13.55 -12.27
CA GLY A 67 -15.19 -12.11 -12.28
C GLY A 67 -15.63 -11.41 -10.99
N THR A 68 -15.84 -12.15 -9.90
CA THR A 68 -16.34 -11.59 -8.64
C THR A 68 -15.40 -10.50 -8.10
N TYR A 69 -14.10 -10.64 -8.27
CA TYR A 69 -13.14 -9.64 -7.85
C TYR A 69 -13.25 -8.37 -8.68
N THR A 70 -13.24 -8.50 -10.00
CA THR A 70 -13.31 -7.37 -10.93
C THR A 70 -14.64 -6.63 -10.84
N ASP A 71 -15.76 -7.33 -10.62
CA ASP A 71 -17.07 -6.73 -10.40
C ASP A 71 -17.13 -5.87 -9.11
N ASN A 72 -16.21 -6.13 -8.18
CA ASN A 72 -16.04 -5.36 -6.94
C ASN A 72 -14.83 -4.40 -6.98
N GLY A 73 -14.30 -4.10 -8.15
CA GLY A 73 -13.21 -3.15 -8.31
C GLY A 73 -11.84 -3.67 -7.83
N ILE A 74 -11.65 -4.99 -7.83
CA ILE A 74 -10.38 -5.63 -7.46
C ILE A 74 -9.78 -6.31 -8.69
N VAL A 75 -8.49 -6.06 -8.94
CA VAL A 75 -7.68 -6.82 -9.89
C VAL A 75 -6.80 -7.80 -9.10
N PRO A 76 -7.18 -9.08 -9.02
CA PRO A 76 -6.45 -10.04 -8.19
C PRO A 76 -5.17 -10.53 -8.89
N THR A 77 -4.10 -10.65 -8.13
CA THR A 77 -2.93 -11.44 -8.48
C THR A 77 -2.85 -12.63 -7.54
N ILE A 78 -3.11 -13.84 -8.03
CA ILE A 78 -3.07 -15.05 -7.21
C ILE A 78 -1.67 -15.64 -7.24
N ARG A 79 -1.05 -15.73 -6.07
CA ARG A 79 0.28 -16.29 -5.87
C ARG A 79 0.21 -17.56 -5.04
N HIS A 80 0.88 -18.63 -5.49
CA HIS A 80 1.00 -19.88 -4.74
C HIS A 80 2.34 -19.98 -4.06
N HIS A 81 2.34 -20.37 -2.79
CA HIS A 81 3.56 -20.71 -2.06
C HIS A 81 3.90 -22.19 -2.23
N GLY A 82 5.19 -22.50 -2.26
CA GLY A 82 5.67 -23.86 -2.14
C GLY A 82 5.59 -24.34 -0.69
N SER A 83 5.77 -25.65 -0.49
CA SER A 83 5.73 -26.29 0.84
C SER A 83 6.78 -25.77 1.84
N HIS A 84 7.72 -24.95 1.41
CA HIS A 84 8.83 -24.44 2.23
C HIS A 84 8.93 -22.90 2.22
N GLU A 85 7.99 -22.22 1.60
CA GLU A 85 7.98 -20.76 1.51
C GLU A 85 7.23 -20.15 2.69
N GLY A 86 7.82 -19.16 3.32
CA GLY A 86 7.21 -18.46 4.46
C GLY A 86 6.15 -17.45 4.00
N PHE A 87 4.91 -17.88 3.81
CA PHE A 87 3.80 -17.05 3.36
C PHE A 87 3.52 -15.85 4.29
N PHE A 88 3.69 -15.99 5.61
CA PHE A 88 3.59 -14.86 6.52
C PHE A 88 4.75 -13.87 6.38
N THR A 89 5.92 -14.35 6.00
CA THR A 89 7.06 -13.46 5.70
C THR A 89 6.75 -12.59 4.49
N ALA A 90 6.15 -13.13 3.44
CA ALA A 90 5.72 -12.39 2.26
C ALA A 90 4.65 -11.34 2.60
N LEU A 91 3.66 -11.71 3.42
CA LEU A 91 2.64 -10.77 3.91
C LEU A 91 3.26 -9.62 4.72
N LEU A 92 4.15 -9.92 5.66
CA LEU A 92 4.82 -8.90 6.49
C LEU A 92 5.79 -8.04 5.69
N ALA A 93 6.39 -8.58 4.63
CA ALA A 93 7.22 -7.83 3.70
C ALA A 93 6.41 -6.92 2.75
N GLY A 94 5.09 -7.06 2.73
CA GLY A 94 4.21 -6.34 1.82
C GLY A 94 4.32 -6.80 0.36
N GLU A 95 4.74 -8.04 0.14
CA GLU A 95 4.73 -8.71 -1.16
C GLU A 95 3.34 -9.24 -1.50
N GLU A 96 2.51 -9.42 -0.47
CA GLU A 96 1.12 -9.86 -0.55
C GLU A 96 0.25 -8.97 0.35
N ASP A 97 -0.98 -8.72 -0.09
CA ASP A 97 -1.94 -7.91 0.64
C ASP A 97 -2.84 -8.78 1.54
N VAL A 98 -3.09 -10.00 1.10
CA VAL A 98 -3.94 -10.98 1.79
C VAL A 98 -3.35 -12.37 1.64
N VAL A 99 -3.42 -13.16 2.70
CA VAL A 99 -3.03 -14.58 2.68
C VAL A 99 -4.22 -15.45 3.06
N ILE A 100 -4.47 -16.49 2.28
CA ILE A 100 -5.45 -17.53 2.60
C ILE A 100 -4.71 -18.71 3.21
N ALA A 101 -4.90 -18.90 4.51
CA ALA A 101 -4.25 -19.91 5.32
C ALA A 101 -5.27 -20.77 6.05
N SER A 102 -4.84 -21.93 6.53
CA SER A 102 -5.63 -22.74 7.46
C SER A 102 -5.71 -22.11 8.87
N GLY A 103 -6.68 -22.51 9.66
CA GLY A 103 -6.86 -21.96 11.02
C GLY A 103 -5.67 -22.22 11.95
N ASP A 104 -5.01 -23.35 11.81
CA ASP A 104 -3.80 -23.70 12.57
C ASP A 104 -2.59 -22.86 12.15
N GLU A 105 -2.40 -22.63 10.85
CA GLU A 105 -1.37 -21.72 10.34
C GLU A 105 -1.59 -20.27 10.84
N ALA A 106 -2.83 -19.80 10.82
CA ALA A 106 -3.18 -18.47 11.34
C ALA A 106 -2.94 -18.37 12.84
N ALA A 107 -3.26 -19.42 13.61
CA ALA A 107 -3.00 -19.45 15.05
C ALA A 107 -1.51 -19.43 15.39
N VAL A 108 -0.69 -20.14 14.62
CA VAL A 108 0.78 -20.12 14.76
C VAL A 108 1.32 -18.72 14.47
N ALA A 109 0.86 -18.07 13.41
CA ALA A 109 1.29 -16.72 13.08
C ALA A 109 0.92 -15.70 14.17
N ALA A 110 -0.29 -15.82 14.73
CA ALA A 110 -0.75 -14.93 15.81
C ALA A 110 0.00 -15.12 17.14
N SER A 111 0.75 -16.22 17.29
CA SER A 111 1.50 -16.55 18.51
C SER A 111 2.94 -15.99 18.51
N GLN A 112 3.40 -15.41 17.42
CA GLN A 112 4.77 -14.89 17.23
C GLN A 112 4.82 -13.35 17.37
#